data_e48fd1b905f7d0c91b71ec93895f2eb8
#
_entry.id   e48fd1b905f7d0c91b71ec93895f2eb8
#
_cell.length_a   1.000
_cell.length_b   1.000
_cell.length_c   1.000
_cell.angle_alpha   90.00
_cell.angle_beta   90.00
_cell.angle_gamma   90.00
#
_symmetry.space_group_name_H-M   'P 1'
#
loop_
_entity.id
_entity.type
_entity.pdbx_description
1 polymer ?
#
loop_
_entity_poly.entity_id
_entity_poly.type
_entity_poly.pdbx_seq_one_letter_code
_entity_poly.pdbx_strand_id
1 'polypeptide(L)'
;QKNSEVNLSDRKSVNAYVELFKNFKLKVAEAEDLGLDKTKAFKDELDSYRAQLTSSYLSDKDGEEAAVRAVYDRYGEVLELSHILFRLPQRTLSKDTVPVYQKAIEAYERIQAGEDFAAVGKELKDADKENVGYEYVHCLLPMQTVKAFENVAYSLPVGSVSLPVRTTMGFHIIKIHSRKRNPGLVRVAHVLIPFEKDSVKFGEAETLARAEEVYRKAKDGADFAMLAKEYSSDAGSVKRGGELPAFGV
;
A
#
# COMPACT_ATOMS: atom_id res chain seq x y z
N GLN A 1 -17.88 -34.36 17.85
CA GLN A 1 -19.17 -33.81 17.36
C GLN A 1 -20.25 -34.30 18.31
N LYS A 2 -20.96 -33.39 18.98
CA LYS A 2 -22.19 -33.73 19.69
C LYS A 2 -23.24 -34.06 18.64
N ASN A 3 -23.56 -35.33 18.46
CA ASN A 3 -24.65 -35.76 17.60
C ASN A 3 -25.97 -35.38 18.32
N SER A 4 -26.55 -34.25 17.96
CA SER A 4 -27.74 -33.67 18.59
C SER A 4 -29.02 -34.50 18.32
N GLU A 5 -28.93 -35.58 17.55
CA GLU A 5 -30.05 -36.42 17.14
C GLU A 5 -30.25 -37.68 18.00
N VAL A 6 -29.32 -37.98 18.90
CA VAL A 6 -29.45 -39.19 19.77
C VAL A 6 -30.09 -38.81 21.10
N ASN A 7 -31.30 -39.27 21.31
CA ASN A 7 -31.97 -39.13 22.61
C ASN A 7 -31.40 -40.16 23.61
N LEU A 8 -30.52 -39.66 24.48
CA LEU A 8 -29.85 -40.51 25.50
C LEU A 8 -30.79 -41.11 26.55
N SER A 9 -32.00 -40.58 26.67
CA SER A 9 -33.03 -41.12 27.58
C SER A 9 -33.87 -42.23 26.95
N ASP A 10 -33.76 -42.44 25.64
CA ASP A 10 -34.47 -43.50 24.93
C ASP A 10 -33.53 -44.66 24.59
N ARG A 11 -33.76 -45.81 25.22
CA ARG A 11 -32.95 -47.02 25.02
C ARG A 11 -32.96 -47.52 23.58
N LYS A 12 -34.03 -47.29 22.81
CA LYS A 12 -34.11 -47.68 21.41
C LYS A 12 -33.19 -46.79 20.54
N SER A 13 -33.21 -45.53 20.79
CA SER A 13 -32.33 -44.56 20.12
C SER A 13 -30.86 -44.85 20.40
N VAL A 14 -30.51 -45.12 21.65
CA VAL A 14 -29.14 -45.48 22.04
C VAL A 14 -28.68 -46.78 21.38
N ASN A 15 -29.55 -47.83 21.38
CA ASN A 15 -29.21 -49.12 20.73
C ASN A 15 -29.03 -48.95 19.20
N ALA A 16 -29.87 -48.17 18.55
CA ALA A 16 -29.72 -47.89 17.12
C ALA A 16 -28.38 -47.15 16.81
N TYR A 17 -28.00 -46.22 17.66
CA TYR A 17 -26.71 -45.54 17.54
C TYR A 17 -25.51 -46.48 17.75
N VAL A 18 -25.61 -47.37 18.74
CA VAL A 18 -24.57 -48.39 19.01
C VAL A 18 -24.37 -49.31 17.79
N GLU A 19 -25.46 -49.75 17.15
CA GLU A 19 -25.37 -50.58 15.94
C GLU A 19 -24.73 -49.80 14.78
N LEU A 20 -25.09 -48.53 14.57
CA LEU A 20 -24.44 -47.68 13.60
C LEU A 20 -22.94 -47.50 13.87
N PHE A 21 -22.59 -47.31 15.15
CA PHE A 21 -21.20 -47.19 15.57
C PHE A 21 -20.40 -48.46 15.37
N LYS A 22 -20.96 -49.63 15.66
CA LYS A 22 -20.34 -50.93 15.39
C LYS A 22 -20.07 -51.10 13.88
N ASN A 23 -21.10 -50.85 13.06
CA ASN A 23 -20.97 -50.97 11.61
C ASN A 23 -19.91 -49.99 11.06
N PHE A 24 -19.84 -48.77 11.60
CA PHE A 24 -18.79 -47.83 11.24
C PHE A 24 -17.40 -48.36 11.59
N LYS A 25 -17.22 -48.89 12.82
CA LYS A 25 -15.95 -49.45 13.28
C LYS A 25 -15.50 -50.67 12.47
N LEU A 26 -16.45 -51.54 12.08
CA LEU A 26 -16.15 -52.69 11.22
C LEU A 26 -15.68 -52.23 9.83
N LYS A 27 -16.32 -51.22 9.24
CA LYS A 27 -15.89 -50.65 7.93
C LYS A 27 -14.51 -50.03 8.03
N VAL A 28 -14.19 -49.34 9.12
CA VAL A 28 -12.87 -48.76 9.34
C VAL A 28 -11.80 -49.85 9.43
N ALA A 29 -12.06 -50.90 10.26
CA ALA A 29 -11.12 -52.01 10.40
C ALA A 29 -10.85 -52.72 9.05
N GLU A 30 -11.90 -53.02 8.30
CA GLU A 30 -11.78 -53.62 6.97
C GLU A 30 -10.96 -52.70 6.00
N ALA A 31 -11.21 -51.41 6.03
CA ALA A 31 -10.46 -50.46 5.20
C ALA A 31 -8.98 -50.40 5.58
N GLU A 32 -8.66 -50.50 6.88
CA GLU A 32 -7.29 -50.55 7.38
C GLU A 32 -6.61 -51.87 6.99
N ASP A 33 -7.32 -53.00 7.12
CA ASP A 33 -6.81 -54.33 6.72
C ASP A 33 -6.55 -54.42 5.23
N LEU A 34 -7.38 -53.77 4.40
CA LEU A 34 -7.18 -53.63 2.96
C LEU A 34 -6.11 -52.59 2.59
N GLY A 35 -5.58 -51.84 3.56
CA GLY A 35 -4.55 -50.82 3.36
C GLY A 35 -5.04 -49.58 2.61
N LEU A 36 -6.34 -49.28 2.59
CA LEU A 36 -6.92 -48.13 1.89
C LEU A 36 -6.45 -46.80 2.50
N ASP A 37 -6.18 -46.78 3.82
CA ASP A 37 -5.60 -45.66 4.56
C ASP A 37 -4.18 -45.30 4.10
N LYS A 38 -3.47 -46.24 3.46
CA LYS A 38 -2.09 -46.12 2.99
C LYS A 38 -2.02 -45.65 1.53
N THR A 39 -3.13 -45.65 0.82
CA THR A 39 -3.17 -45.22 -0.59
C THR A 39 -2.84 -43.74 -0.73
N LYS A 40 -2.25 -43.41 -1.87
CA LYS A 40 -1.92 -41.99 -2.18
C LYS A 40 -3.16 -41.12 -2.22
N ALA A 41 -4.23 -41.63 -2.82
CA ALA A 41 -5.50 -40.89 -2.94
C ALA A 41 -6.08 -40.53 -1.56
N PHE A 42 -6.11 -41.48 -0.62
CA PHE A 42 -6.59 -41.23 0.74
C PHE A 42 -5.73 -40.18 1.47
N LYS A 43 -4.40 -40.29 1.35
CA LYS A 43 -3.48 -39.37 2.00
C LYS A 43 -3.63 -37.95 1.43
N ASP A 44 -3.70 -37.79 0.13
CA ASP A 44 -3.88 -36.50 -0.54
C ASP A 44 -5.21 -35.84 -0.10
N GLU A 45 -6.29 -36.63 0.00
CA GLU A 45 -7.59 -36.14 0.45
C GLU A 45 -7.56 -35.76 1.94
N LEU A 46 -6.96 -36.61 2.79
CA LEU A 46 -6.82 -36.32 4.22
C LEU A 46 -6.00 -35.04 4.47
N ASP A 47 -4.91 -34.86 3.73
CA ASP A 47 -4.08 -33.68 3.85
C ASP A 47 -4.81 -32.42 3.36
N SER A 48 -5.64 -32.55 2.32
CA SER A 48 -6.55 -31.48 1.88
C SER A 48 -7.54 -31.06 2.98
N TYR A 49 -8.21 -32.01 3.62
CA TYR A 49 -9.11 -31.75 4.75
C TYR A 49 -8.38 -31.14 5.95
N ARG A 50 -7.19 -31.63 6.26
CA ARG A 50 -6.36 -31.03 7.32
C ARG A 50 -6.01 -29.60 7.00
N ALA A 51 -5.57 -29.31 5.78
CA ALA A 51 -5.26 -27.96 5.34
C ALA A 51 -6.46 -27.00 5.45
N GLN A 52 -7.65 -27.47 5.03
CA GLN A 52 -8.89 -26.70 5.17
C GLN A 52 -9.25 -26.40 6.62
N LEU A 53 -9.13 -27.40 7.51
CA LEU A 53 -9.40 -27.22 8.93
C LEU A 53 -8.38 -26.30 9.60
N THR A 54 -7.09 -26.46 9.28
CA THR A 54 -6.02 -25.65 9.89
C THR A 54 -6.05 -24.21 9.40
N SER A 55 -6.55 -23.93 8.18
CA SER A 55 -6.62 -22.57 7.66
C SER A 55 -7.44 -21.64 8.56
N SER A 56 -8.52 -22.13 9.15
CA SER A 56 -9.35 -21.35 10.08
C SER A 56 -8.66 -21.04 11.42
N TYR A 57 -7.66 -21.83 11.81
CA TYR A 57 -6.85 -21.60 13.02
C TYR A 57 -5.58 -20.80 12.76
N LEU A 58 -5.15 -20.74 11.51
CA LEU A 58 -3.98 -19.96 11.10
C LEU A 58 -4.33 -18.52 10.69
N SER A 59 -5.61 -18.23 10.46
CA SER A 59 -6.09 -16.87 10.16
C SER A 59 -6.43 -16.15 11.47
N ASP A 60 -5.73 -15.06 11.74
CA ASP A 60 -6.07 -14.10 12.80
C ASP A 60 -7.04 -13.06 12.23
N LYS A 61 -8.33 -13.38 12.20
CA LYS A 61 -9.35 -12.49 11.64
C LYS A 61 -9.44 -11.15 12.35
N ASP A 62 -9.24 -11.15 13.65
CA ASP A 62 -9.29 -9.92 14.46
C ASP A 62 -8.06 -9.04 14.14
N GLY A 63 -6.90 -9.65 13.99
CA GLY A 63 -5.69 -8.97 13.56
C GLY A 63 -5.76 -8.46 12.12
N GLU A 64 -6.37 -9.21 11.21
CA GLU A 64 -6.62 -8.78 9.83
C GLU A 64 -7.57 -7.58 9.79
N GLU A 65 -8.68 -7.63 10.52
CA GLU A 65 -9.65 -6.53 10.59
C GLU A 65 -9.02 -5.28 11.21
N ALA A 66 -8.25 -5.43 12.28
CA ALA A 66 -7.51 -4.32 12.89
C ALA A 66 -6.49 -3.70 11.92
N ALA A 67 -5.79 -4.53 11.14
CA ALA A 67 -4.86 -4.04 10.13
C ALA A 67 -5.57 -3.28 9.00
N VAL A 68 -6.68 -3.82 8.49
CA VAL A 68 -7.51 -3.15 7.46
C VAL A 68 -8.04 -1.82 7.99
N ARG A 69 -8.53 -1.78 9.24
CA ARG A 69 -9.03 -0.58 9.89
C ARG A 69 -7.94 0.48 10.01
N ALA A 70 -6.75 0.09 10.45
CA ALA A 70 -5.62 1.02 10.57
C ALA A 70 -5.22 1.65 9.21
N VAL A 71 -5.27 0.88 8.13
CA VAL A 71 -5.02 1.40 6.77
C VAL A 71 -6.15 2.32 6.34
N TYR A 72 -7.40 1.93 6.56
CA TYR A 72 -8.57 2.73 6.22
C TYR A 72 -8.56 4.11 6.91
N ASP A 73 -8.24 4.13 8.21
CA ASP A 73 -8.16 5.38 8.98
C ASP A 73 -7.05 6.31 8.40
N ARG A 74 -5.92 5.74 7.95
CA ARG A 74 -4.85 6.49 7.30
C ARG A 74 -5.25 7.06 5.93
N TYR A 75 -6.17 6.40 5.20
CA TYR A 75 -6.65 6.91 3.91
C TYR A 75 -7.39 8.25 4.03
N GLY A 76 -7.80 8.65 5.21
CA GLY A 76 -8.36 9.98 5.46
C GLY A 76 -7.37 11.13 5.26
N GLU A 77 -6.06 10.83 5.19
CA GLU A 77 -4.98 11.81 5.15
C GLU A 77 -3.97 11.53 4.05
N VAL A 78 -3.40 12.62 3.53
CA VAL A 78 -2.25 12.62 2.61
C VAL A 78 -1.09 13.27 3.33
N LEU A 79 0.06 12.60 3.34
CA LEU A 79 1.28 13.14 3.93
C LEU A 79 2.19 13.74 2.87
N GLU A 80 2.79 14.87 3.21
CA GLU A 80 3.91 15.46 2.48
C GLU A 80 5.14 15.35 3.38
N LEU A 81 6.18 14.71 2.90
CA LEU A 81 7.36 14.39 3.70
C LEU A 81 8.64 14.41 2.87
N SER A 82 9.77 14.46 3.56
CA SER A 82 11.08 14.11 2.99
C SER A 82 11.69 12.95 3.75
N HIS A 83 12.53 12.18 3.10
CA HIS A 83 13.31 11.18 3.81
C HIS A 83 14.75 11.09 3.28
N ILE A 84 15.65 10.68 4.18
CA ILE A 84 17.03 10.33 3.88
C ILE A 84 17.14 8.83 4.08
N LEU A 85 17.57 8.09 3.06
CA LEU A 85 17.77 6.65 3.09
C LEU A 85 19.26 6.34 3.11
N PHE A 86 19.71 5.59 4.11
CA PHE A 86 21.02 4.95 4.17
C PHE A 86 20.85 3.49 3.78
N ARG A 87 21.27 3.13 2.58
CA ARG A 87 21.04 1.79 2.01
C ARG A 87 21.86 0.72 2.70
N LEU A 88 21.28 -0.46 2.77
CA LEU A 88 21.93 -1.68 3.20
C LEU A 88 21.84 -2.73 2.10
N PRO A 89 22.93 -3.49 1.85
CA PRO A 89 22.88 -4.62 0.93
C PRO A 89 21.84 -5.67 1.35
N GLN A 90 21.28 -6.37 0.37
CA GLN A 90 20.25 -7.39 0.57
C GLN A 90 20.82 -8.54 1.34
N ARG A 91 21.40 -8.95 2.07
CA ARG A 91 21.99 -10.04 2.87
C ARG A 91 23.03 -9.49 3.83
N THR A 92 22.66 -8.44 4.51
CA THR A 92 23.56 -7.78 5.44
C THR A 92 23.60 -8.52 6.77
N LEU A 93 24.79 -8.83 7.24
CA LEU A 93 25.01 -9.38 8.59
C LEU A 93 24.85 -8.27 9.63
N SER A 94 24.52 -8.63 10.86
CA SER A 94 24.33 -7.65 11.95
C SER A 94 25.54 -6.71 12.14
N LYS A 95 26.76 -7.21 11.94
CA LYS A 95 28.01 -6.41 12.03
C LYS A 95 28.08 -5.29 10.98
N ASP A 96 27.43 -5.47 9.81
CA ASP A 96 27.47 -4.51 8.72
C ASP A 96 26.37 -3.44 8.84
N THR A 97 25.37 -3.69 9.68
CA THR A 97 24.27 -2.73 9.93
C THR A 97 24.68 -1.61 10.88
N VAL A 98 25.57 -1.87 11.82
CA VAL A 98 25.98 -0.91 12.85
C VAL A 98 26.62 0.35 12.26
N PRO A 99 27.61 0.25 11.34
CA PRO A 99 28.22 1.46 10.76
C PRO A 99 27.22 2.31 9.97
N VAL A 100 26.25 1.67 9.27
CA VAL A 100 25.22 2.39 8.50
C VAL A 100 24.23 3.06 9.44
N TYR A 101 23.87 2.40 10.53
CA TYR A 101 23.03 3.00 11.57
C TYR A 101 23.71 4.20 12.22
N GLN A 102 25.01 4.12 12.51
CA GLN A 102 25.78 5.23 13.08
C GLN A 102 25.77 6.45 12.16
N LYS A 103 26.00 6.26 10.84
CA LYS A 103 25.88 7.36 9.86
C LYS A 103 24.48 8.00 9.87
N ALA A 104 23.43 7.18 10.00
CA ALA A 104 22.06 7.68 10.08
C ALA A 104 21.82 8.46 11.40
N ILE A 105 22.38 8.02 12.53
CA ILE A 105 22.31 8.76 13.80
C ILE A 105 23.07 10.08 13.72
N GLU A 106 24.27 10.10 13.16
CA GLU A 106 25.05 11.35 12.97
C GLU A 106 24.27 12.38 12.13
N ALA A 107 23.62 11.93 11.03
CA ALA A 107 22.77 12.80 10.24
C ALA A 107 21.55 13.32 11.02
N TYR A 108 20.92 12.44 11.81
CA TYR A 108 19.82 12.83 12.70
C TYR A 108 20.25 13.87 13.73
N GLU A 109 21.39 13.68 14.37
CA GLU A 109 21.93 14.62 15.37
C GLU A 109 22.25 15.99 14.77
N ARG A 110 22.82 16.05 13.56
CA ARG A 110 23.02 17.30 12.81
C ARG A 110 21.70 18.05 12.59
N ILE A 111 20.66 17.33 12.18
CA ILE A 111 19.32 17.91 11.95
C ILE A 111 18.71 18.38 13.29
N GLN A 112 18.88 17.62 14.38
CA GLN A 112 18.40 18.05 15.70
C GLN A 112 19.16 19.26 16.24
N ALA A 113 20.43 19.43 15.86
CA ALA A 113 21.24 20.60 16.18
C ALA A 113 20.84 21.86 15.39
N GLY A 114 19.88 21.72 14.44
CA GLY A 114 19.29 22.86 13.71
C GLY A 114 19.74 22.97 12.25
N GLU A 115 20.52 22.01 11.72
CA GLU A 115 20.82 22.00 10.30
C GLU A 115 19.55 21.70 9.48
N ASP A 116 19.45 22.31 8.31
CA ASP A 116 18.29 22.08 7.44
C ASP A 116 18.25 20.66 6.89
N PHE A 117 17.12 19.98 7.05
CA PHE A 117 16.92 18.60 6.63
C PHE A 117 17.23 18.36 5.14
N ALA A 118 16.81 19.27 4.29
CA ALA A 118 17.02 19.13 2.85
C ALA A 118 18.49 19.40 2.46
N ALA A 119 19.16 20.33 3.15
CA ALA A 119 20.57 20.58 2.96
C ALA A 119 21.42 19.36 3.35
N VAL A 120 21.19 18.80 4.55
CA VAL A 120 21.87 17.60 5.03
C VAL A 120 21.60 16.41 4.09
N GLY A 121 20.35 16.20 3.68
CA GLY A 121 19.98 15.11 2.78
C GLY A 121 20.63 15.19 1.40
N LYS A 122 20.69 16.37 0.82
CA LYS A 122 21.35 16.61 -0.48
C LYS A 122 22.87 16.46 -0.38
N GLU A 123 23.48 17.04 0.63
CA GLU A 123 24.92 16.92 0.91
C GLU A 123 25.35 15.45 1.02
N LEU A 124 24.67 14.67 1.87
CA LEU A 124 24.99 13.27 2.07
C LEU A 124 24.77 12.43 0.82
N LYS A 125 23.68 12.69 0.08
CA LYS A 125 23.40 12.04 -1.21
C LYS A 125 24.48 12.37 -2.24
N ASP A 126 24.95 13.61 -2.33
CA ASP A 126 25.98 14.02 -3.27
C ASP A 126 27.36 13.45 -2.92
N ALA A 127 27.64 13.27 -1.62
CA ALA A 127 28.87 12.63 -1.13
C ALA A 127 28.90 11.10 -1.37
N ASP A 128 27.76 10.42 -1.32
CA ASP A 128 27.67 8.96 -1.45
C ASP A 128 26.36 8.54 -2.16
N LYS A 129 26.28 8.86 -3.47
CA LYS A 129 25.07 8.62 -4.29
C LYS A 129 24.64 7.16 -4.39
N GLU A 130 25.58 6.25 -4.21
CA GLU A 130 25.31 4.82 -4.27
C GLU A 130 24.58 4.34 -3.01
N ASN A 131 25.01 4.79 -1.85
CA ASN A 131 24.52 4.30 -0.56
C ASN A 131 23.55 5.25 0.15
N VAL A 132 23.47 6.50 -0.26
CA VAL A 132 22.54 7.48 0.34
C VAL A 132 21.54 7.99 -0.68
N GLY A 133 20.26 8.01 -0.30
CA GLY A 133 19.16 8.59 -1.05
C GLY A 133 18.54 9.76 -0.27
N TYR A 134 18.15 10.81 -0.99
CA TYR A 134 17.29 11.88 -0.45
C TYR A 134 16.14 12.08 -1.43
N GLU A 135 14.92 12.09 -0.91
CA GLU A 135 13.71 12.28 -1.69
C GLU A 135 12.70 13.15 -0.95
N TYR A 136 12.02 14.00 -1.71
CA TYR A 136 10.86 14.76 -1.26
C TYR A 136 9.61 14.13 -1.86
N VAL A 137 8.69 13.70 -1.02
CA VAL A 137 7.44 13.04 -1.40
C VAL A 137 6.28 14.02 -1.19
N HIS A 138 5.70 14.50 -2.28
CA HIS A 138 4.60 15.47 -2.25
C HIS A 138 3.27 14.87 -1.79
N CYS A 139 3.09 13.58 -2.03
CA CYS A 139 1.83 12.87 -1.75
C CYS A 139 2.14 11.43 -1.38
N LEU A 140 2.07 11.10 -0.10
CA LEU A 140 2.13 9.73 0.39
C LEU A 140 0.74 9.31 0.85
N LEU A 141 0.24 8.23 0.24
CA LEU A 141 -0.95 7.51 0.65
C LEU A 141 -0.58 6.18 1.33
N PRO A 142 -1.49 5.59 2.12
CA PRO A 142 -1.28 4.28 2.70
C PRO A 142 -1.02 3.21 1.63
N MET A 143 -0.22 2.20 1.98
CA MET A 143 0.18 1.07 1.15
C MET A 143 1.08 1.42 -0.06
N GLN A 144 1.61 2.63 -0.13
CA GLN A 144 2.58 3.03 -1.16
C GLN A 144 4.02 2.72 -0.77
N THR A 145 4.27 2.47 0.53
CA THR A 145 5.60 2.14 1.04
C THR A 145 5.56 0.93 1.97
N VAL A 146 6.73 0.54 2.49
CA VAL A 146 6.82 -0.59 3.43
C VAL A 146 6.22 -0.21 4.79
N LYS A 147 5.54 -1.16 5.43
CA LYS A 147 4.79 -0.96 6.68
C LYS A 147 5.60 -0.27 7.79
N ALA A 148 6.89 -0.58 7.93
CA ALA A 148 7.74 0.03 8.94
C ALA A 148 7.92 1.53 8.72
N PHE A 149 8.11 1.97 7.48
CA PHE A 149 8.18 3.37 7.08
C PHE A 149 6.84 4.08 7.32
N GLU A 150 5.75 3.51 6.81
CA GLU A 150 4.41 4.08 6.96
C GLU A 150 4.00 4.24 8.42
N ASN A 151 4.24 3.24 9.26
CA ASN A 151 3.88 3.32 10.67
C ASN A 151 4.52 4.53 11.35
N VAL A 152 5.78 4.81 11.04
CA VAL A 152 6.47 5.99 11.59
C VAL A 152 5.96 7.27 10.94
N ALA A 153 5.84 7.32 9.60
CA ALA A 153 5.37 8.52 8.90
C ALA A 153 3.98 8.97 9.37
N TYR A 154 3.03 8.03 9.54
CA TYR A 154 1.69 8.35 10.02
C TYR A 154 1.59 8.61 11.52
N SER A 155 2.57 8.22 12.33
CA SER A 155 2.60 8.51 13.78
C SER A 155 3.26 9.85 14.13
N LEU A 156 4.12 10.38 13.25
CA LEU A 156 4.88 11.59 13.52
C LEU A 156 4.01 12.86 13.41
N PRO A 157 4.15 13.83 14.32
CA PRO A 157 3.58 15.16 14.14
C PRO A 157 4.20 15.91 12.95
N VAL A 158 3.45 16.87 12.41
CA VAL A 158 3.96 17.80 11.38
C VAL A 158 5.15 18.58 11.94
N GLY A 159 6.20 18.74 11.14
CA GLY A 159 7.45 19.41 11.50
C GLY A 159 8.46 18.49 12.21
N SER A 160 8.05 17.32 12.68
CA SER A 160 8.92 16.38 13.40
C SER A 160 9.79 15.54 12.46
N VAL A 161 10.93 15.11 13.02
CA VAL A 161 11.91 14.23 12.36
C VAL A 161 11.99 12.93 13.15
N SER A 162 11.95 11.78 12.44
CA SER A 162 12.05 10.47 13.07
C SER A 162 13.48 10.13 13.47
N LEU A 163 13.64 9.27 14.47
CA LEU A 163 14.85 8.45 14.59
C LEU A 163 15.03 7.57 13.33
N PRO A 164 16.23 7.03 13.07
CA PRO A 164 16.45 6.12 11.96
C PRO A 164 15.55 4.89 12.03
N VAL A 165 14.68 4.71 11.03
CA VAL A 165 13.70 3.62 10.89
C VAL A 165 14.28 2.52 10.04
N ARG A 166 14.36 1.30 10.56
CA ARG A 166 14.84 0.13 9.81
C ARG A 166 13.78 -0.40 8.84
N THR A 167 14.17 -0.53 7.59
CA THR A 167 13.37 -1.21 6.55
C THR A 167 14.21 -2.28 5.84
N THR A 168 13.62 -2.98 4.88
CA THR A 168 14.35 -3.92 4.00
C THR A 168 15.41 -3.23 3.13
N MET A 169 15.26 -1.92 2.86
CA MET A 169 16.17 -1.14 2.02
C MET A 169 17.33 -0.53 2.81
N GLY A 170 17.18 -0.32 4.11
CA GLY A 170 18.17 0.36 4.95
C GLY A 170 17.55 1.11 6.11
N PHE A 171 18.19 2.20 6.52
CA PHE A 171 17.70 3.10 7.56
C PHE A 171 17.16 4.38 6.93
N HIS A 172 15.97 4.79 7.33
CA HIS A 172 15.33 6.02 6.87
C HIS A 172 15.21 7.02 8.02
N ILE A 173 15.55 8.27 7.76
CA ILE A 173 15.17 9.41 8.61
C ILE A 173 14.05 10.13 7.86
N ILE A 174 12.92 10.38 8.52
CA ILE A 174 11.70 10.90 7.91
C ILE A 174 11.36 12.25 8.54
N LYS A 175 11.06 13.27 7.74
CA LYS A 175 10.54 14.56 8.19
C LYS A 175 9.17 14.79 7.58
N ILE A 176 8.16 15.06 8.41
CA ILE A 176 6.81 15.40 7.96
C ILE A 176 6.70 16.89 7.73
N HIS A 177 6.33 17.30 6.51
CA HIS A 177 6.14 18.72 6.15
C HIS A 177 4.70 19.16 6.33
N SER A 178 3.76 18.35 5.84
CA SER A 178 2.34 18.65 6.01
C SER A 178 1.50 17.38 6.06
N ARG A 179 0.31 17.54 6.62
CA ARG A 179 -0.71 16.50 6.72
C ARG A 179 -2.02 17.14 6.26
N LYS A 180 -2.60 16.64 5.18
CA LYS A 180 -3.81 17.19 4.57
C LYS A 180 -4.89 16.13 4.51
N ARG A 181 -6.15 16.54 4.53
CA ARG A 181 -7.26 15.64 4.28
C ARG A 181 -7.17 15.08 2.86
N ASN A 182 -7.32 13.78 2.71
CA ASN A 182 -7.42 13.15 1.40
C ASN A 182 -8.73 13.61 0.71
N PRO A 183 -8.65 14.23 -0.48
CA PRO A 183 -9.84 14.67 -1.20
C PRO A 183 -10.67 13.50 -1.74
N GLY A 184 -10.13 12.27 -1.73
CA GLY A 184 -10.77 11.10 -2.33
C GLY A 184 -10.74 11.15 -3.85
N LEU A 185 -11.85 10.78 -4.48
CA LEU A 185 -11.98 10.89 -5.93
C LEU A 185 -12.25 12.34 -6.34
N VAL A 186 -11.43 12.85 -7.23
CA VAL A 186 -11.58 14.18 -7.81
C VAL A 186 -11.98 14.08 -9.28
N ARG A 187 -12.79 15.04 -9.73
CA ARG A 187 -13.09 15.27 -11.13
C ARG A 187 -12.47 16.58 -11.55
N VAL A 188 -11.73 16.55 -12.63
CA VAL A 188 -11.09 17.74 -13.18
C VAL A 188 -11.38 17.84 -14.67
N ALA A 189 -11.34 19.05 -15.19
CA ALA A 189 -11.31 19.31 -16.62
C ALA A 189 -10.01 20.08 -16.96
N HIS A 190 -9.49 19.83 -18.14
CA HIS A 190 -8.31 20.50 -18.63
C HIS A 190 -8.44 21.03 -20.04
N VAL A 191 -7.60 21.97 -20.40
CA VAL A 191 -7.38 22.45 -21.76
C VAL A 191 -5.93 22.19 -22.11
N LEU A 192 -5.67 21.34 -23.10
CA LEU A 192 -4.32 21.04 -23.57
C LEU A 192 -3.97 21.98 -24.74
N ILE A 193 -3.02 22.88 -24.52
CA ILE A 193 -2.45 23.73 -25.57
C ILE A 193 -1.15 23.07 -26.09
N PRO A 194 -1.12 22.61 -27.35
CA PRO A 194 0.02 21.85 -27.86
C PRO A 194 1.15 22.74 -28.30
N PHE A 195 2.38 22.23 -28.27
CA PHE A 195 3.55 22.84 -28.92
C PHE A 195 3.59 22.60 -30.43
N GLU A 196 2.76 21.65 -30.94
CA GLU A 196 2.65 21.34 -32.36
C GLU A 196 1.19 20.96 -32.67
N LYS A 197 0.64 21.55 -33.75
CA LYS A 197 -0.66 21.20 -34.27
C LYS A 197 -0.61 21.22 -35.81
N ASP A 198 -1.14 20.17 -36.45
CA ASP A 198 -1.20 20.05 -37.91
C ASP A 198 0.18 20.24 -38.59
N SER A 199 1.24 19.67 -37.98
CA SER A 199 2.64 19.80 -38.42
C SER A 199 3.23 21.20 -38.29
N VAL A 200 2.54 22.13 -37.67
CA VAL A 200 3.04 23.46 -37.33
C VAL A 200 3.53 23.46 -35.89
N LYS A 201 4.83 23.75 -35.69
CA LYS A 201 5.44 23.89 -34.38
C LYS A 201 5.25 25.32 -33.87
N PHE A 202 4.77 25.45 -32.64
CA PHE A 202 4.66 26.70 -31.93
C PHE A 202 5.86 26.91 -31.02
N GLY A 203 6.34 28.12 -30.94
CA GLY A 203 7.38 28.48 -29.98
C GLY A 203 6.83 28.38 -28.53
N GLU A 204 7.73 28.15 -27.58
CA GLU A 204 7.35 28.08 -26.15
C GLU A 204 6.62 29.35 -25.70
N ALA A 205 7.12 30.53 -26.07
CA ALA A 205 6.51 31.81 -25.75
C ALA A 205 5.09 31.98 -26.35
N GLU A 206 4.88 31.52 -27.58
CA GLU A 206 3.56 31.55 -28.21
C GLU A 206 2.58 30.61 -27.55
N THR A 207 3.01 29.39 -27.24
CA THR A 207 2.19 28.38 -26.53
C THR A 207 1.81 28.89 -25.14
N LEU A 208 2.75 29.49 -24.41
CA LEU A 208 2.51 30.09 -23.10
C LEU A 208 1.48 31.22 -23.20
N ALA A 209 1.65 32.12 -24.14
CA ALA A 209 0.72 33.24 -24.34
C ALA A 209 -0.72 32.78 -24.63
N ARG A 210 -0.89 31.69 -25.39
CA ARG A 210 -2.18 31.08 -25.65
C ARG A 210 -2.76 30.43 -24.36
N ALA A 211 -1.93 29.76 -23.59
CA ALA A 211 -2.36 29.17 -22.32
C ALA A 211 -2.81 30.24 -21.31
N GLU A 212 -2.07 31.37 -21.24
CA GLU A 212 -2.43 32.50 -20.39
C GLU A 212 -3.70 33.22 -20.86
N GLU A 213 -3.95 33.28 -22.17
CA GLU A 213 -5.20 33.82 -22.71
C GLU A 213 -6.39 32.95 -22.22
N VAL A 214 -6.30 31.62 -22.39
CA VAL A 214 -7.35 30.69 -21.96
C VAL A 214 -7.56 30.76 -20.45
N TYR A 215 -6.46 30.85 -19.68
CA TYR A 215 -6.53 30.98 -18.22
C TYR A 215 -7.27 32.26 -17.81
N ARG A 216 -6.97 33.38 -18.45
CA ARG A 216 -7.67 34.67 -18.19
C ARG A 216 -9.16 34.54 -18.50
N LYS A 217 -9.53 34.03 -19.68
CA LYS A 217 -10.93 33.80 -20.03
C LYS A 217 -11.66 32.92 -19.02
N ALA A 218 -11.04 31.81 -18.58
CA ALA A 218 -11.63 30.93 -17.56
C ALA A 218 -11.78 31.65 -16.22
N LYS A 219 -10.79 32.44 -15.81
CA LYS A 219 -10.82 33.21 -14.57
C LYS A 219 -11.89 34.31 -14.59
N ASP A 220 -12.15 34.88 -15.77
CA ASP A 220 -13.18 35.92 -15.97
C ASP A 220 -14.59 35.33 -16.12
N GLY A 221 -14.74 34.00 -15.91
CA GLY A 221 -16.02 33.30 -15.84
C GLY A 221 -16.55 32.76 -17.18
N ALA A 222 -15.71 32.66 -18.19
CA ALA A 222 -16.10 31.97 -19.43
C ALA A 222 -16.36 30.47 -19.17
N ASP A 223 -17.30 29.91 -19.91
CA ASP A 223 -17.64 28.49 -19.79
C ASP A 223 -16.44 27.61 -20.14
N PHE A 224 -15.95 26.85 -19.16
CA PHE A 224 -14.74 26.04 -19.30
C PHE A 224 -14.90 24.93 -20.37
N ALA A 225 -16.11 24.35 -20.51
CA ALA A 225 -16.36 23.33 -21.51
C ALA A 225 -16.31 23.90 -22.94
N MET A 226 -16.71 25.17 -23.12
CA MET A 226 -16.57 25.87 -24.38
C MET A 226 -15.10 26.19 -24.69
N LEU A 227 -14.35 26.66 -23.68
CA LEU A 227 -12.90 26.88 -23.82
C LEU A 227 -12.16 25.58 -24.17
N ALA A 228 -12.51 24.45 -23.54
CA ALA A 228 -11.91 23.17 -23.87
C ALA A 228 -12.21 22.75 -25.31
N LYS A 229 -13.44 22.96 -25.80
CA LYS A 229 -13.80 22.66 -27.20
C LYS A 229 -13.07 23.54 -28.22
N GLU A 230 -12.82 24.80 -27.88
CA GLU A 230 -12.21 25.78 -28.79
C GLU A 230 -10.68 25.64 -28.82
N TYR A 231 -10.05 25.48 -27.65
CA TYR A 231 -8.60 25.59 -27.50
C TYR A 231 -7.88 24.26 -27.28
N SER A 232 -8.56 23.24 -26.72
CA SER A 232 -7.88 21.99 -26.35
C SER A 232 -7.63 21.09 -27.57
N SER A 233 -6.45 20.54 -27.65
CA SER A 233 -6.09 19.49 -28.62
C SER A 233 -6.18 18.08 -28.03
N ASP A 234 -6.64 17.90 -26.79
CA ASP A 234 -6.86 16.57 -26.23
C ASP A 234 -8.15 15.94 -26.78
N ALA A 235 -8.02 15.12 -27.84
CA ALA A 235 -9.14 14.43 -28.46
C ALA A 235 -9.92 13.52 -27.49
N GLY A 236 -9.29 13.06 -26.39
CA GLY A 236 -9.87 12.19 -25.39
C GLY A 236 -10.90 12.88 -24.49
N SER A 237 -10.72 14.16 -24.20
CA SER A 237 -11.56 14.92 -23.25
C SER A 237 -12.35 16.06 -23.90
N VAL A 238 -11.91 16.58 -25.04
CA VAL A 238 -12.56 17.70 -25.75
C VAL A 238 -14.07 17.55 -25.91
N LYS A 239 -14.53 16.35 -26.32
CA LYS A 239 -15.98 16.06 -26.51
C LYS A 239 -16.78 16.14 -25.22
N ARG A 240 -16.12 15.97 -24.08
CA ARG A 240 -16.71 16.08 -22.73
C ARG A 240 -16.38 17.40 -22.05
N GLY A 241 -16.05 18.45 -22.82
CA GLY A 241 -15.70 19.76 -22.28
C GLY A 241 -14.38 19.77 -21.48
N GLY A 242 -13.45 18.90 -21.86
CA GLY A 242 -12.15 18.76 -21.18
C GLY A 242 -12.17 17.86 -19.95
N GLU A 243 -13.33 17.26 -19.59
CA GLU A 243 -13.44 16.42 -18.40
C GLU A 243 -12.66 15.12 -18.52
N LEU A 244 -11.86 14.85 -17.50
CA LEU A 244 -11.14 13.59 -17.30
C LEU A 244 -11.98 12.60 -16.46
N PRO A 245 -11.75 11.29 -16.58
CA PRO A 245 -12.31 10.32 -15.63
C PRO A 245 -11.93 10.70 -14.21
N ALA A 246 -12.85 10.43 -13.25
CA ALA A 246 -12.52 10.65 -11.84
C ALA A 246 -11.31 9.79 -11.44
N PHE A 247 -10.38 10.36 -10.71
CA PHE A 247 -9.20 9.67 -10.20
C PHE A 247 -8.95 10.02 -8.73
N GLY A 248 -8.29 9.11 -7.99
CA GLY A 248 -7.82 9.35 -6.65
C GLY A 248 -6.43 10.01 -6.65
N VAL A 249 -6.13 10.71 -5.57
CA VAL A 249 -4.81 11.31 -5.32
C VAL A 249 -3.87 10.24 -4.81
#